data_efe5a571a70584b0a883dd6b7a7e125c
#
_entry.id   efe5a571a70584b0a883dd6b7a7e125c
#
_cell.length_a   1.000
_cell.length_b   1.000
_cell.length_c   1.000
_cell.angle_alpha   90.00
_cell.angle_beta   90.00
_cell.angle_gamma   90.00
#
_symmetry.space_group_name_H-M   'P 1'
#
loop_
_entity.id
_entity.type
_entity.pdbx_description
1 polymer ?
#
loop_
_entity_poly.entity_id
_entity_poly.type
_entity_poly.pdbx_seq_one_letter_code
_entity_poly.pdbx_strand_id
1 'polypeptide(L)'
;PLTTGDGMRALAETAAKEGVEIFYSTPAEQLVQDDSGKVTGVIAKGEGGYIQFNAAKGVIMATGDYQNDTDMLYYYQPDMTNLEPKQTNKTGDGHKMVVWAGGKIEDLAHTKMLHDFDAGPSSMCDMPFLSVKNSTGKRFVNETVEMSLMNCYLRSAEDAGHYCQIFDSTYMEDAADWAGKLVDPEALKVYMPEEDVEREGVFEGQINTYKADTLE
;
A
#
# COMPACT_ATOMS: atom_id res chain seq x y z
N PRO A 1 -17.52 14.09 2.58
CA PRO A 1 -17.15 12.77 3.09
C PRO A 1 -15.98 12.91 4.09
N LEU A 2 -16.04 12.16 5.19
CA LEU A 2 -14.97 12.13 6.18
C LEU A 2 -13.78 11.36 5.60
N THR A 3 -12.58 11.91 5.71
CA THR A 3 -11.35 11.23 5.31
C THR A 3 -10.85 10.32 6.44
N THR A 4 -9.96 9.37 6.13
CA THR A 4 -9.27 8.55 7.14
C THR A 4 -8.54 9.44 8.17
N GLY A 5 -7.94 10.55 7.71
CA GLY A 5 -7.28 11.52 8.57
C GLY A 5 -8.23 12.20 9.55
N ASP A 6 -9.46 12.52 9.15
CA ASP A 6 -10.48 13.09 10.03
C ASP A 6 -10.88 12.09 11.12
N GLY A 7 -11.04 10.82 10.75
CA GLY A 7 -11.32 9.75 11.70
C GLY A 7 -10.21 9.59 12.73
N MET A 8 -8.95 9.62 12.29
CA MET A 8 -7.79 9.52 13.19
C MET A 8 -7.67 10.71 14.14
N ARG A 9 -7.95 11.94 13.66
CA ARG A 9 -7.98 13.14 14.53
C ARG A 9 -9.07 13.03 15.60
N ALA A 10 -10.29 12.64 15.20
CA ALA A 10 -11.39 12.45 16.14
C ALA A 10 -11.09 11.36 17.19
N LEU A 11 -10.42 10.28 16.78
CA LEU A 11 -9.99 9.23 17.70
C LEU A 11 -8.93 9.73 18.69
N ALA A 12 -7.95 10.49 18.23
CA ALA A 12 -6.92 11.09 19.10
C ALA A 12 -7.53 12.06 20.13
N GLU A 13 -8.47 12.90 19.69
CA GLU A 13 -9.20 13.81 20.61
C GLU A 13 -10.01 13.03 21.66
N THR A 14 -10.64 11.93 21.25
CA THR A 14 -11.39 11.07 22.16
C THR A 14 -10.48 10.41 23.17
N ALA A 15 -9.36 9.86 22.73
CA ALA A 15 -8.36 9.24 23.59
C ALA A 15 -7.81 10.26 24.62
N ALA A 16 -7.52 11.48 24.20
CA ALA A 16 -7.05 12.53 25.08
C ALA A 16 -8.10 12.91 26.16
N LYS A 17 -9.40 12.92 25.81
CA LYS A 17 -10.50 13.14 26.78
C LYS A 17 -10.60 12.03 27.82
N GLU A 18 -10.23 10.81 27.45
CA GLU A 18 -10.15 9.65 28.35
C GLU A 18 -8.84 9.59 29.16
N GLY A 19 -8.00 10.62 29.08
CA GLY A 19 -6.77 10.75 29.84
C GLY A 19 -5.53 10.13 29.22
N VAL A 20 -5.57 9.78 27.93
CA VAL A 20 -4.38 9.33 27.19
C VAL A 20 -3.50 10.53 26.85
N GLU A 21 -2.24 10.46 27.23
CA GLU A 21 -1.24 11.45 26.80
C GLU A 21 -0.67 11.08 25.44
N ILE A 22 -0.69 12.01 24.48
CA ILE A 22 -0.20 11.81 23.12
C ILE A 22 1.01 12.71 22.89
N PHE A 23 2.14 12.10 22.56
CA PHE A 23 3.39 12.79 22.25
C PHE A 23 3.63 12.74 20.74
N TYR A 24 3.47 13.89 20.09
CA TYR A 24 3.77 14.04 18.67
C TYR A 24 5.26 14.33 18.45
N SER A 25 5.75 14.07 17.24
CA SER A 25 7.16 14.31 16.87
C SER A 25 8.16 13.68 17.85
N THR A 26 7.79 12.52 18.39
CA THR A 26 8.55 11.83 19.43
C THR A 26 8.74 10.36 19.02
N PRO A 27 9.58 10.09 17.99
CA PRO A 27 9.81 8.74 17.51
C PRO A 27 10.42 7.87 18.61
N ALA A 28 9.89 6.65 18.74
CA ALA A 28 10.44 5.61 19.60
C ALA A 28 11.69 5.01 18.93
N GLU A 29 12.74 4.80 19.71
CA GLU A 29 14.02 4.28 19.20
C GLU A 29 14.46 2.97 19.85
N GLN A 30 14.03 2.70 21.09
CA GLN A 30 14.46 1.51 21.81
C GLN A 30 13.44 1.07 22.86
N LEU A 31 13.26 -0.26 23.00
CA LEU A 31 12.54 -0.83 24.13
C LEU A 31 13.47 -0.94 25.35
N VAL A 32 12.93 -0.66 26.54
CA VAL A 32 13.64 -0.81 27.81
C VAL A 32 13.26 -2.14 28.43
N GLN A 33 14.25 -2.89 28.89
CA GLN A 33 14.07 -4.17 29.56
C GLN A 33 14.65 -4.13 30.97
N ASP A 34 14.06 -4.89 31.87
CA ASP A 34 14.67 -5.21 33.17
C ASP A 34 15.66 -6.38 33.09
N ASP A 35 16.29 -6.71 34.20
CA ASP A 35 17.28 -7.79 34.28
C ASP A 35 16.71 -9.18 33.93
N SER A 36 15.39 -9.34 33.92
CA SER A 36 14.72 -10.58 33.49
C SER A 36 14.43 -10.63 31.99
N GLY A 37 14.69 -9.55 31.27
CA GLY A 37 14.37 -9.38 29.85
C GLY A 37 12.92 -8.94 29.60
N LYS A 38 12.14 -8.62 30.63
CA LYS A 38 10.79 -8.11 30.47
C LYS A 38 10.83 -6.65 30.00
N VAL A 39 10.04 -6.33 28.98
CA VAL A 39 9.89 -4.96 28.51
C VAL A 39 9.13 -4.11 29.54
N THR A 40 9.76 -3.04 29.99
CA THR A 40 9.27 -2.14 31.04
C THR A 40 9.08 -0.70 30.58
N GLY A 41 9.39 -0.40 29.32
CA GLY A 41 9.22 0.93 28.78
C GLY A 41 9.76 1.10 27.37
N VAL A 42 9.84 2.34 26.94
CA VAL A 42 10.37 2.75 25.66
C VAL A 42 11.19 4.03 25.80
N ILE A 43 12.28 4.13 25.06
CA ILE A 43 13.03 5.37 24.87
C ILE A 43 12.60 5.97 23.53
N ALA A 44 12.28 7.25 23.57
CA ALA A 44 11.93 8.02 22.39
C ALA A 44 12.76 9.30 22.32
N LYS A 45 12.91 9.84 21.13
CA LYS A 45 13.64 11.10 20.89
C LYS A 45 12.66 12.27 20.79
N GLY A 46 12.64 13.12 21.78
CA GLY A 46 11.93 14.38 21.74
C GLY A 46 12.81 15.55 21.31
N GLU A 47 12.23 16.73 21.23
CA GLU A 47 12.92 17.96 20.84
C GLU A 47 14.09 18.32 21.76
N GLY A 48 13.95 18.07 23.06
CA GLY A 48 14.96 18.34 24.10
C GLY A 48 15.93 17.20 24.40
N GLY A 49 15.90 16.10 23.65
CA GLY A 49 16.71 14.92 23.89
C GLY A 49 15.89 13.64 24.07
N TYR A 50 16.51 12.64 24.67
CA TYR A 50 15.84 11.36 24.90
C TYR A 50 14.91 11.39 26.11
N ILE A 51 13.76 10.76 25.95
CA ILE A 51 12.74 10.62 27.00
C ILE A 51 12.49 9.12 27.18
N GLN A 52 12.51 8.67 28.43
CA GLN A 52 12.11 7.31 28.77
C GLN A 52 10.67 7.32 29.30
N PHE A 53 9.83 6.53 28.67
CA PHE A 53 8.46 6.25 29.11
C PHE A 53 8.43 4.90 29.80
N ASN A 54 8.05 4.86 31.06
CA ASN A 54 7.93 3.62 31.82
C ASN A 54 6.51 3.06 31.69
N ALA A 55 6.40 1.77 31.41
CA ALA A 55 5.15 1.08 31.19
C ALA A 55 4.89 0.07 32.32
N ALA A 56 3.87 0.30 33.11
CA ALA A 56 3.53 -0.59 34.24
C ALA A 56 2.98 -1.95 33.77
N LYS A 57 2.29 -1.99 32.64
CA LYS A 57 1.64 -3.22 32.15
C LYS A 57 2.36 -3.80 30.92
N GLY A 58 2.88 -2.99 30.02
CA GLY A 58 3.54 -3.40 28.80
C GLY A 58 3.52 -2.31 27.75
N VAL A 59 4.17 -2.56 26.61
CA VAL A 59 4.25 -1.68 25.46
C VAL A 59 3.53 -2.35 24.29
N ILE A 60 2.62 -1.63 23.63
CA ILE A 60 1.95 -2.08 22.41
C ILE A 60 2.68 -1.48 21.21
N MET A 61 3.16 -2.35 20.32
CA MET A 61 3.80 -1.95 19.08
C MET A 61 2.75 -1.78 17.99
N ALA A 62 2.54 -0.55 17.51
CA ALA A 62 1.60 -0.20 16.45
C ALA A 62 2.26 0.71 15.39
N THR A 63 3.52 0.41 15.08
CA THR A 63 4.41 1.26 14.27
C THR A 63 4.27 1.04 12.77
N GLY A 64 3.37 0.17 12.34
CA GLY A 64 3.19 -0.20 10.93
C GLY A 64 4.25 -1.18 10.44
N ASP A 65 4.42 -1.23 9.14
CA ASP A 65 5.31 -2.17 8.47
C ASP A 65 6.67 -1.56 8.05
N TYR A 66 7.39 -2.17 7.10
CA TYR A 66 8.76 -1.82 6.72
C TYR A 66 8.95 -1.55 5.21
N GLN A 67 7.90 -1.21 4.48
CA GLN A 67 7.97 -1.06 3.01
C GLN A 67 8.94 0.05 2.53
N ASN A 68 9.36 0.97 3.40
CA ASN A 68 10.36 1.98 3.08
C ASN A 68 11.77 1.64 3.63
N ASP A 69 11.96 0.45 4.19
CA ASP A 69 13.28 -0.05 4.58
C ASP A 69 13.80 -1.01 3.51
N THR A 70 14.76 -0.54 2.72
CA THR A 70 15.31 -1.30 1.60
C THR A 70 16.00 -2.58 2.04
N ASP A 71 16.69 -2.57 3.18
CA ASP A 71 17.41 -3.74 3.68
C ASP A 71 16.43 -4.82 4.16
N MET A 72 15.36 -4.42 4.87
CA MET A 72 14.30 -5.35 5.28
C MET A 72 13.55 -5.90 4.07
N LEU A 73 13.24 -5.07 3.07
CA LEU A 73 12.61 -5.54 1.84
C LEU A 73 13.51 -6.56 1.12
N TYR A 74 14.78 -6.23 0.95
CA TYR A 74 15.73 -7.14 0.29
C TYR A 74 15.85 -8.49 1.01
N TYR A 75 15.82 -8.48 2.33
CA TYR A 75 15.94 -9.68 3.13
C TYR A 75 14.66 -10.52 3.20
N TYR A 76 13.52 -9.87 3.46
CA TYR A 76 12.25 -10.58 3.70
C TYR A 76 11.38 -10.70 2.44
N GLN A 77 11.51 -9.78 1.49
CA GLN A 77 10.66 -9.69 0.29
C GLN A 77 11.45 -9.19 -0.92
N PRO A 78 12.48 -9.94 -1.38
CA PRO A 78 13.36 -9.47 -2.44
C PRO A 78 12.64 -9.20 -3.77
N ASP A 79 11.51 -9.84 -4.02
CA ASP A 79 10.66 -9.62 -5.20
C ASP A 79 9.85 -8.31 -5.15
N MET A 80 9.89 -7.59 -4.04
CA MET A 80 9.23 -6.29 -3.87
C MET A 80 10.15 -5.09 -4.06
N THR A 81 11.44 -5.31 -4.19
CA THR A 81 12.44 -4.22 -4.23
C THR A 81 12.34 -3.34 -5.48
N ASN A 82 11.68 -3.83 -6.53
CA ASN A 82 11.46 -3.08 -7.77
C ASN A 82 10.12 -2.32 -7.79
N LEU A 83 9.33 -2.41 -6.72
CA LEU A 83 8.04 -1.76 -6.63
C LEU A 83 8.13 -0.53 -5.73
N GLU A 84 7.47 0.54 -6.13
CA GLU A 84 7.44 1.77 -5.34
C GLU A 84 6.42 1.67 -4.19
N PRO A 85 6.83 1.98 -2.94
CA PRO A 85 5.91 2.00 -1.83
C PRO A 85 4.98 3.22 -1.92
N LYS A 86 3.68 2.99 -1.84
CA LYS A 86 2.67 4.07 -1.85
C LYS A 86 2.60 4.87 -0.56
N GLN A 87 3.00 4.28 0.55
CA GLN A 87 3.04 4.96 1.85
C GLN A 87 4.46 5.33 2.20
N THR A 88 4.62 6.41 2.93
CA THR A 88 5.91 6.89 3.44
C THR A 88 6.07 6.57 4.92
N ASN A 89 7.29 6.65 5.42
CA ASN A 89 7.61 6.49 6.85
C ASN A 89 7.30 5.11 7.45
N LYS A 90 7.35 4.06 6.64
CA LYS A 90 7.22 2.66 7.09
C LYS A 90 8.60 2.01 7.11
N THR A 91 9.40 2.40 8.08
CA THR A 91 10.84 2.10 8.16
C THR A 91 11.19 0.89 9.02
N GLY A 92 10.18 0.15 9.49
CA GLY A 92 10.38 -1.09 10.23
C GLY A 92 10.96 -0.90 11.64
N ASP A 93 10.97 0.32 12.18
CA ASP A 93 11.63 0.61 13.45
C ASP A 93 11.06 -0.22 14.60
N GLY A 94 9.74 -0.42 14.64
CA GLY A 94 9.12 -1.29 15.64
C GLY A 94 9.56 -2.74 15.53
N HIS A 95 9.69 -3.26 14.32
CA HIS A 95 10.20 -4.63 14.08
C HIS A 95 11.62 -4.76 14.61
N LYS A 96 12.49 -3.80 14.30
CA LYS A 96 13.87 -3.75 14.76
C LYS A 96 13.95 -3.69 16.28
N MET A 97 13.19 -2.80 16.91
CA MET A 97 13.14 -2.68 18.37
C MET A 97 12.73 -3.98 19.07
N VAL A 98 11.74 -4.68 18.50
CA VAL A 98 11.29 -5.98 19.05
C VAL A 98 12.36 -7.04 18.89
N VAL A 99 13.05 -7.09 17.74
CA VAL A 99 14.16 -8.04 17.52
C VAL A 99 15.31 -7.76 18.47
N TRP A 100 15.70 -6.51 18.66
CA TRP A 100 16.76 -6.15 19.61
C TRP A 100 16.39 -6.46 21.06
N ALA A 101 15.12 -6.47 21.40
CA ALA A 101 14.62 -6.90 22.70
C ALA A 101 14.48 -8.43 22.83
N GLY A 102 14.97 -9.21 21.87
CA GLY A 102 14.92 -10.67 21.90
C GLY A 102 13.69 -11.29 21.27
N GLY A 103 12.84 -10.49 20.64
CA GLY A 103 11.72 -10.98 19.84
C GLY A 103 12.17 -11.57 18.51
N LYS A 104 11.25 -12.18 17.80
CA LYS A 104 11.52 -12.84 16.52
C LYS A 104 10.52 -12.41 15.47
N ILE A 105 10.99 -12.14 14.26
CA ILE A 105 10.17 -11.99 13.08
C ILE A 105 9.84 -13.39 12.54
N GLU A 106 8.65 -13.56 11.99
CA GLU A 106 8.20 -14.81 11.39
C GLU A 106 9.16 -15.26 10.28
N ASP A 107 9.48 -16.55 10.24
CA ASP A 107 10.43 -17.11 9.27
C ASP A 107 9.79 -17.36 7.88
N LEU A 108 8.47 -17.27 7.77
CA LEU A 108 7.74 -17.50 6.52
C LEU A 108 7.77 -16.27 5.62
N ALA A 109 7.52 -16.48 4.34
CA ALA A 109 7.36 -15.38 3.39
C ALA A 109 6.23 -14.45 3.85
N HIS A 110 6.57 -13.19 4.04
CA HIS A 110 5.63 -12.19 4.53
C HIS A 110 4.55 -11.94 3.49
N THR A 111 3.32 -11.75 3.96
CA THR A 111 2.19 -11.40 3.11
C THR A 111 2.37 -10.01 2.53
N LYS A 112 2.08 -9.89 1.25
CA LYS A 112 2.21 -8.65 0.48
C LYS A 112 0.85 -8.18 0.07
N MET A 113 0.62 -6.88 0.18
CA MET A 113 -0.53 -6.23 -0.40
C MET A 113 -0.04 -5.31 -1.50
N LEU A 114 -0.31 -5.68 -2.73
CA LEU A 114 -0.09 -4.84 -3.90
C LEU A 114 -1.42 -4.28 -4.36
N HIS A 115 -1.40 -3.03 -4.76
CA HIS A 115 -2.53 -2.39 -5.37
C HIS A 115 -2.07 -1.71 -6.66
N ASP A 116 -2.84 -1.86 -7.70
CA ASP A 116 -2.70 -1.21 -8.99
C ASP A 116 -3.53 0.08 -8.94
N PHE A 117 -2.91 1.21 -8.69
CA PHE A 117 -3.66 2.39 -8.35
C PHE A 117 -3.68 3.51 -9.36
N ASP A 118 -2.82 3.45 -10.34
CA ASP A 118 -2.60 4.67 -11.12
C ASP A 118 -3.59 4.86 -12.24
N ALA A 119 -4.37 3.84 -12.54
CA ALA A 119 -5.17 3.78 -13.76
C ALA A 119 -6.66 3.59 -13.54
N GLY A 120 -7.26 4.16 -12.54
CA GLY A 120 -8.71 4.09 -12.50
C GLY A 120 -9.33 3.61 -11.19
N PRO A 121 -10.53 3.04 -11.21
CA PRO A 121 -11.22 2.61 -10.01
C PRO A 121 -10.40 1.56 -9.27
N SER A 122 -10.49 1.56 -7.97
CA SER A 122 -9.66 0.81 -7.01
C SER A 122 -9.65 -0.72 -7.14
N SER A 123 -10.20 -1.29 -8.18
CA SER A 123 -10.05 -2.69 -8.54
C SER A 123 -10.14 -2.85 -10.05
N MET A 124 -9.02 -2.67 -10.71
CA MET A 124 -8.87 -2.97 -12.14
C MET A 124 -8.69 -4.46 -12.39
N CYS A 125 -8.98 -5.30 -11.41
CA CYS A 125 -9.02 -6.74 -11.53
C CYS A 125 -10.45 -7.20 -11.75
N ASP A 126 -10.61 -8.36 -12.37
CA ASP A 126 -11.92 -8.93 -12.72
C ASP A 126 -12.76 -7.98 -13.59
N MET A 127 -12.12 -7.45 -14.62
CA MET A 127 -12.68 -6.55 -15.62
C MET A 127 -12.46 -7.11 -17.02
N PRO A 128 -13.36 -6.85 -17.99
CA PRO A 128 -13.22 -7.33 -19.36
C PRO A 128 -12.15 -6.58 -20.17
N PHE A 129 -11.12 -6.08 -19.51
CA PHE A 129 -10.06 -5.28 -20.12
C PHE A 129 -8.81 -6.11 -20.30
N LEU A 130 -8.33 -6.22 -21.54
CA LEU A 130 -7.19 -7.04 -21.90
C LEU A 130 -5.92 -6.56 -21.19
N SER A 131 -5.40 -7.35 -20.27
CA SER A 131 -4.21 -7.00 -19.47
C SER A 131 -2.92 -7.42 -20.19
N VAL A 132 -2.10 -6.45 -20.57
CA VAL A 132 -0.88 -6.64 -21.34
C VAL A 132 0.34 -6.07 -20.62
N LYS A 133 1.49 -6.72 -20.80
CA LYS A 133 2.78 -6.21 -20.32
C LYS A 133 3.20 -5.00 -21.13
N ASN A 134 3.67 -3.94 -20.46
CA ASN A 134 4.17 -2.74 -21.13
C ASN A 134 5.33 -3.04 -22.09
N SER A 135 6.27 -3.92 -21.69
CA SER A 135 7.46 -4.23 -22.47
C SER A 135 7.18 -4.99 -23.76
N THR A 136 6.11 -5.77 -23.81
CA THR A 136 5.89 -6.71 -24.92
C THR A 136 4.53 -6.57 -25.62
N GLY A 137 3.60 -5.85 -25.04
CA GLY A 137 2.21 -5.78 -25.50
C GLY A 137 1.47 -7.11 -25.45
N LYS A 138 2.00 -8.11 -24.74
CA LYS A 138 1.41 -9.46 -24.69
C LYS A 138 0.54 -9.62 -23.45
N ARG A 139 -0.64 -10.21 -23.65
CA ARG A 139 -1.49 -10.66 -22.55
C ARG A 139 -0.71 -11.61 -21.64
N PHE A 140 -0.81 -11.46 -20.33
CA PHE A 140 -0.02 -12.21 -19.36
C PHE A 140 -0.85 -12.89 -18.28
N VAL A 141 -2.14 -12.59 -18.18
CA VAL A 141 -3.01 -13.08 -17.13
C VAL A 141 -4.42 -13.32 -17.66
N ASN A 142 -5.21 -14.07 -16.93
CA ASN A 142 -6.65 -14.16 -17.13
C ASN A 142 -7.31 -13.01 -16.33
N GLU A 143 -8.07 -12.17 -16.95
CA GLU A 143 -8.68 -10.98 -16.39
C GLU A 143 -9.77 -11.25 -15.33
N THR A 144 -10.25 -12.52 -15.23
CA THR A 144 -11.19 -12.92 -14.17
C THR A 144 -10.54 -13.19 -12.81
N VAL A 145 -9.22 -13.05 -12.69
CA VAL A 145 -8.53 -13.29 -11.42
C VAL A 145 -8.75 -12.16 -10.43
N GLU A 146 -8.78 -12.50 -9.15
CA GLU A 146 -8.81 -11.54 -8.07
C GLU A 146 -7.51 -10.71 -8.00
N MET A 147 -7.59 -9.53 -7.38
CA MET A 147 -6.46 -8.60 -7.20
C MET A 147 -5.23 -9.28 -6.59
N SER A 148 -5.43 -10.13 -5.59
CA SER A 148 -4.33 -10.86 -4.94
C SER A 148 -3.56 -11.77 -5.90
N LEU A 149 -4.24 -12.41 -6.83
CA LEU A 149 -3.62 -13.25 -7.86
C LEU A 149 -3.01 -12.40 -8.98
N MET A 150 -3.69 -11.34 -9.43
CA MET A 150 -3.13 -10.39 -10.38
C MET A 150 -1.77 -9.87 -9.89
N ASN A 151 -1.70 -9.46 -8.64
CA ASN A 151 -0.47 -8.98 -8.01
C ASN A 151 0.64 -10.02 -7.97
N CYS A 152 0.32 -11.31 -7.86
CA CYS A 152 1.31 -12.37 -7.98
C CYS A 152 1.91 -12.45 -9.39
N TYR A 153 1.11 -12.27 -10.42
CA TYR A 153 1.61 -12.21 -11.80
C TYR A 153 2.45 -10.95 -12.06
N LEU A 154 2.07 -9.82 -11.48
CA LEU A 154 2.82 -8.56 -11.60
C LEU A 154 4.21 -8.65 -10.96
N ARG A 155 4.34 -9.29 -9.80
CA ARG A 155 5.63 -9.47 -9.12
C ARG A 155 6.63 -10.28 -9.94
N SER A 156 6.12 -11.27 -10.67
CA SER A 156 6.96 -12.13 -11.52
C SER A 156 7.22 -11.53 -12.92
N ALA A 157 6.61 -10.39 -13.24
CA ALA A 157 6.76 -9.76 -14.54
C ALA A 157 8.09 -9.01 -14.66
N GLU A 158 8.69 -9.06 -15.85
CA GLU A 158 9.90 -8.30 -16.17
C GLU A 158 9.72 -6.77 -15.99
N ASP A 159 8.49 -6.29 -16.14
CA ASP A 159 8.11 -4.87 -16.06
C ASP A 159 7.88 -4.39 -14.61
N ALA A 160 8.29 -5.15 -13.62
CA ALA A 160 8.29 -4.74 -12.20
C ALA A 160 6.95 -4.13 -11.72
N GLY A 161 5.85 -4.76 -12.08
CA GLY A 161 4.51 -4.33 -11.67
C GLY A 161 3.81 -3.36 -12.62
N HIS A 162 4.43 -3.00 -13.75
CA HIS A 162 3.78 -2.15 -14.75
C HIS A 162 3.08 -2.98 -15.84
N TYR A 163 1.83 -2.64 -16.10
CA TYR A 163 1.04 -3.22 -17.18
C TYR A 163 0.02 -2.21 -17.71
N CYS A 164 -0.52 -2.46 -18.87
CA CYS A 164 -1.62 -1.70 -19.46
C CYS A 164 -2.87 -2.55 -19.55
N GLN A 165 -4.01 -1.91 -19.43
CA GLN A 165 -5.30 -2.50 -19.79
C GLN A 165 -5.81 -1.87 -21.08
N ILE A 166 -6.21 -2.72 -22.03
CA ILE A 166 -6.72 -2.29 -23.33
C ILE A 166 -8.21 -2.62 -23.38
N PHE A 167 -9.00 -1.65 -23.73
CA PHE A 167 -10.45 -1.76 -23.92
C PHE A 167 -10.87 -0.85 -25.09
N ASP A 168 -12.03 -1.05 -25.62
CA ASP A 168 -12.55 -0.28 -26.74
C ASP A 168 -13.80 0.55 -26.34
N SER A 169 -14.47 1.12 -27.33
CA SER A 169 -15.63 1.98 -27.11
C SER A 169 -16.86 1.26 -26.53
N THR A 170 -16.87 -0.07 -26.54
CA THR A 170 -17.94 -0.89 -25.94
C THR A 170 -17.72 -1.21 -24.46
N TYR A 171 -16.68 -0.65 -23.82
CA TYR A 171 -16.26 -0.95 -22.45
C TYR A 171 -17.39 -0.91 -21.41
N MET A 172 -18.41 -0.06 -21.60
CA MET A 172 -19.56 0.05 -20.70
C MET A 172 -20.46 -1.19 -20.79
N GLU A 173 -20.71 -1.66 -22.00
CA GLU A 173 -21.53 -2.85 -22.26
C GLU A 173 -20.79 -4.09 -21.78
N ASP A 174 -19.52 -4.20 -22.13
CA ASP A 174 -18.66 -5.30 -21.69
C ASP A 174 -18.57 -5.42 -20.17
N ALA A 175 -18.40 -4.29 -19.48
CA ALA A 175 -18.37 -4.26 -18.02
C ALA A 175 -19.72 -4.60 -17.39
N ALA A 176 -20.83 -4.18 -18.01
CA ALA A 176 -22.17 -4.51 -17.55
C ALA A 176 -22.49 -6.03 -17.66
N ASP A 177 -22.00 -6.65 -18.72
CA ASP A 177 -22.19 -8.08 -18.97
C ASP A 177 -21.16 -8.98 -18.27
N TRP A 178 -20.12 -8.40 -17.69
CA TRP A 178 -19.07 -9.15 -17.02
C TRP A 178 -19.56 -9.86 -15.75
N ALA A 179 -19.16 -11.10 -15.59
CA ALA A 179 -19.66 -11.96 -14.51
C ALA A 179 -19.31 -11.47 -13.10
N GLY A 180 -18.15 -10.85 -12.92
CA GLY A 180 -17.67 -10.35 -11.64
C GLY A 180 -18.46 -9.18 -11.09
N LYS A 181 -18.92 -8.27 -11.94
CA LYS A 181 -19.72 -7.08 -11.59
C LYS A 181 -19.19 -6.27 -10.40
N LEU A 182 -17.88 -6.20 -10.26
CA LEU A 182 -17.24 -5.53 -9.13
C LEU A 182 -17.30 -3.99 -9.22
N VAL A 183 -17.45 -3.46 -10.42
CA VAL A 183 -17.49 -2.02 -10.67
C VAL A 183 -18.77 -1.65 -11.40
N ASP A 184 -19.43 -0.61 -10.94
CA ASP A 184 -20.52 0.01 -11.67
C ASP A 184 -19.98 0.57 -12.99
N PRO A 185 -20.48 0.13 -14.17
CA PRO A 185 -20.04 0.65 -15.46
C PRO A 185 -20.09 2.18 -15.56
N GLU A 186 -21.08 2.83 -14.97
CA GLU A 186 -21.19 4.29 -14.95
C GLU A 186 -20.03 4.96 -14.21
N ALA A 187 -19.47 4.31 -13.20
CA ALA A 187 -18.31 4.82 -12.48
C ALA A 187 -17.05 4.87 -13.36
N LEU A 188 -16.96 4.03 -14.38
CA LEU A 188 -15.83 4.00 -15.31
C LEU A 188 -15.72 5.27 -16.16
N LYS A 189 -16.84 5.97 -16.42
CA LYS A 189 -16.84 7.21 -17.21
C LYS A 189 -15.93 8.29 -16.63
N VAL A 190 -15.74 8.30 -15.32
CA VAL A 190 -14.84 9.27 -14.67
C VAL A 190 -13.39 9.11 -15.12
N TYR A 191 -13.03 7.90 -15.52
CA TYR A 191 -11.65 7.54 -15.90
C TYR A 191 -11.44 7.49 -17.41
N MET A 192 -12.51 7.59 -18.19
CA MET A 192 -12.44 7.48 -19.66
C MET A 192 -12.46 8.86 -20.28
N PRO A 193 -11.47 9.21 -21.10
CA PRO A 193 -11.47 10.47 -21.81
C PRO A 193 -12.59 10.50 -22.88
N GLU A 194 -13.28 11.63 -23.00
CA GLU A 194 -14.31 11.83 -24.03
C GLU A 194 -13.70 12.12 -25.41
N GLU A 195 -12.51 12.71 -25.43
CA GLU A 195 -11.76 13.07 -26.64
C GLU A 195 -10.47 12.27 -26.74
N ASP A 196 -9.79 12.35 -27.89
CA ASP A 196 -8.47 11.74 -28.12
C ASP A 196 -7.39 12.53 -27.36
N VAL A 197 -7.42 12.45 -26.08
CA VAL A 197 -6.54 13.18 -25.15
C VAL A 197 -5.93 12.21 -24.13
N GLU A 198 -4.78 12.58 -23.67
CA GLU A 198 -4.18 11.96 -22.50
C GLU A 198 -4.89 12.44 -21.26
N ARG A 199 -5.24 11.51 -20.39
CA ARG A 199 -5.84 11.83 -19.10
C ARG A 199 -4.78 11.72 -18.00
N GLU A 200 -4.64 12.79 -17.23
CA GLU A 200 -3.79 12.76 -16.04
C GLU A 200 -4.25 11.69 -15.05
N GLY A 201 -3.29 11.02 -14.46
CA GLY A 201 -3.48 10.05 -13.41
C GLY A 201 -3.85 10.67 -12.07
N VAL A 202 -3.93 9.82 -11.06
CA VAL A 202 -4.19 10.22 -9.66
C VAL A 202 -3.05 11.07 -9.11
N PHE A 203 -1.85 10.90 -9.64
CA PHE A 203 -0.67 11.66 -9.25
C PHE A 203 -0.31 12.71 -10.30
N GLU A 204 0.07 13.89 -9.85
CA GLU A 204 0.45 15.01 -10.70
C GLU A 204 1.56 14.63 -11.70
N GLY A 205 1.33 14.91 -12.98
CA GLY A 205 2.28 14.61 -14.05
C GLY A 205 2.28 13.16 -14.56
N GLN A 206 1.40 12.31 -14.04
CA GLN A 206 1.21 10.96 -14.58
C GLN A 206 0.00 10.93 -15.52
N ILE A 207 0.18 10.33 -16.68
CA ILE A 207 -0.89 10.04 -17.61
C ILE A 207 -1.23 8.57 -17.51
N ASN A 208 -2.47 8.26 -17.20
CA ASN A 208 -2.89 6.89 -16.97
C ASN A 208 -3.92 6.38 -17.97
N THR A 209 -4.49 7.22 -18.79
CA THR A 209 -5.43 6.80 -19.83
C THR A 209 -5.13 7.51 -21.13
N TYR A 210 -4.95 6.74 -22.19
CA TYR A 210 -4.78 7.23 -23.55
C TYR A 210 -5.97 6.78 -24.38
N LYS A 211 -6.45 7.63 -25.27
CA LYS A 211 -7.47 7.29 -26.25
C LYS A 211 -6.93 7.55 -27.64
N ALA A 212 -7.10 6.59 -28.52
CA ALA A 212 -6.70 6.66 -29.91
C ALA A 212 -7.66 5.85 -30.78
N ASP A 213 -7.68 6.14 -32.07
CA ASP A 213 -8.51 5.42 -33.06
C ASP A 213 -7.94 4.03 -33.40
N THR A 214 -6.64 3.84 -33.17
CA THR A 214 -5.93 2.60 -33.45
C THR A 214 -4.96 2.25 -32.32
N LEU A 215 -4.49 0.99 -32.29
CA LEU A 215 -3.44 0.52 -31.37
C LEU A 215 -2.01 0.73 -31.90
N GLU A 216 -1.87 1.39 -33.05
CA GLU A 216 -0.55 1.67 -33.69
C GLU A 216 0.04 3.01 -33.25
#